data_66194284aac980ffa101964f25b7aed8
#
_entry.id   66194284aac980ffa101964f25b7aed8
#
_cell.length_a   1.000
_cell.length_b   1.000
_cell.length_c   1.000
_cell.angle_alpha   90.00
_cell.angle_beta   90.00
_cell.angle_gamma   90.00
#
_symmetry.space_group_name_H-M   'P 1'
#
loop_
_entity.id
_entity.type
_entity.pdbx_description
1 polymer ?
#
loop_
_entity_poly.entity_id
_entity_poly.type
_entity_poly.pdbx_seq_one_letter_code
_entity_poly.pdbx_strand_id
1 'polypeptide(L)'
;MKKVRVILSPEVEEVYKHLNEEAPKSKTDHTILKAINKKVELIKANPHYGNHIAKKLIPQEYKDKYGVTNLFRVEFPNFWRMLYTLTDGETNIEIIAFVLDVIDHPTYDNKFGYKSK
;
A
#
# COMPACT_ATOMS: atom_id res chain seq x y z
N MET A 1 23.85 5.08 -2.29
CA MET A 1 22.61 4.42 -1.89
C MET A 1 21.45 5.39 -1.95
N LYS A 2 20.37 5.02 -2.59
CA LYS A 2 19.20 5.91 -2.70
C LYS A 2 18.41 5.92 -1.40
N LYS A 3 17.96 7.11 -1.02
CA LYS A 3 17.11 7.30 0.15
C LYS A 3 15.66 6.98 -0.23
N VAL A 4 14.96 6.23 0.61
CA VAL A 4 13.57 5.86 0.37
C VAL A 4 12.65 6.63 1.33
N ARG A 5 11.67 7.35 0.75
CA ARG A 5 10.61 7.99 1.52
C ARG A 5 9.31 7.24 1.25
N VAL A 6 8.52 7.01 2.29
CA VAL A 6 7.20 6.41 2.15
C VAL A 6 6.15 7.50 2.36
N ILE A 7 5.28 7.66 1.36
CA ILE A 7 4.21 8.66 1.39
C ILE A 7 2.88 7.93 1.25
N LEU A 8 1.91 8.28 2.09
CA LEU A 8 0.58 7.70 2.05
C LEU A 8 -0.33 8.55 1.16
N SER A 9 -1.14 7.88 0.32
CA SER A 9 -2.18 8.57 -0.45
C SER A 9 -3.23 9.17 0.49
N PRO A 10 -4.04 10.12 0.02
CA PRO A 10 -5.14 10.64 0.84
C PRO A 10 -6.08 9.54 1.33
N GLU A 11 -6.36 8.53 0.50
CA GLU A 11 -7.19 7.40 0.88
C GLU A 11 -6.58 6.60 2.02
N VAL A 12 -5.27 6.34 1.96
CA VAL A 12 -4.56 5.60 3.00
C VAL A 12 -4.43 6.43 4.28
N GLU A 13 -4.24 7.74 4.16
CA GLU A 13 -4.20 8.62 5.33
C GLU A 13 -5.52 8.54 6.12
N GLU A 14 -6.66 8.50 5.41
CA GLU A 14 -7.96 8.35 6.06
C GLU A 14 -8.10 7.00 6.75
N VAL A 15 -7.66 5.93 6.10
CA VAL A 15 -7.65 4.59 6.70
C VAL A 15 -6.77 4.57 7.95
N TYR A 16 -5.58 5.15 7.86
CA TYR A 16 -4.63 5.20 8.96
C TYR A 16 -5.19 5.96 10.15
N LYS A 17 -5.83 7.09 9.89
CA LYS A 17 -6.49 7.91 10.92
C LYS A 17 -7.60 7.12 11.61
N HIS A 18 -8.46 6.47 10.83
CA HIS A 18 -9.55 5.66 11.35
C HIS A 18 -9.00 4.51 12.23
N LEU A 19 -7.96 3.82 11.77
CA LEU A 19 -7.35 2.73 12.53
C LEU A 19 -6.76 3.22 13.86
N ASN A 20 -6.16 4.40 13.87
CA ASN A 20 -5.64 4.99 15.11
C ASN A 20 -6.77 5.29 16.11
N GLU A 21 -7.91 5.78 15.63
CA GLU A 21 -9.05 6.06 16.46
C GLU A 21 -9.69 4.78 17.02
N GLU A 22 -9.75 3.72 16.23
CA GLU A 22 -10.44 2.48 16.60
C GLU A 22 -9.56 1.42 17.25
N ALA A 23 -8.22 1.52 17.11
CA ALA A 23 -7.31 0.52 17.65
C ALA A 23 -7.49 0.24 19.17
N PRO A 24 -7.77 1.23 20.01
CA PRO A 24 -8.00 0.96 21.44
C PRO A 24 -9.24 0.11 21.70
N LYS A 25 -10.20 0.08 20.76
CA LYS A 25 -11.48 -0.62 20.92
C LYS A 25 -11.55 -1.91 20.11
N SER A 26 -10.70 -2.07 19.10
CA SER A 26 -10.77 -3.19 18.17
C SER A 26 -9.41 -3.86 18.03
N LYS A 27 -9.36 -5.13 18.39
CA LYS A 27 -8.14 -5.94 18.27
C LYS A 27 -7.71 -6.07 16.80
N THR A 28 -8.67 -6.22 15.89
CA THR A 28 -8.39 -6.31 14.46
C THR A 28 -7.77 -5.02 13.95
N ASP A 29 -8.34 -3.87 14.29
CA ASP A 29 -7.81 -2.57 13.86
C ASP A 29 -6.42 -2.31 14.42
N HIS A 30 -6.19 -2.69 15.67
CA HIS A 30 -4.87 -2.61 16.27
C HIS A 30 -3.84 -3.44 15.50
N THR A 31 -4.22 -4.66 15.13
CA THR A 31 -3.35 -5.58 14.37
C THR A 31 -3.00 -5.00 13.00
N ILE A 32 -3.98 -4.45 12.28
CA ILE A 32 -3.76 -3.84 10.97
C ILE A 32 -2.87 -2.61 11.10
N LEU A 33 -3.11 -1.76 12.10
CA LEU A 33 -2.30 -0.57 12.34
C LEU A 33 -0.83 -0.93 12.60
N LYS A 34 -0.58 -1.92 13.43
CA LYS A 34 0.79 -2.41 13.68
C LYS A 34 1.44 -2.92 12.41
N ALA A 35 0.66 -3.63 11.56
CA ALA A 35 1.17 -4.14 10.29
C ALA A 35 1.57 -3.01 9.35
N ILE A 36 0.77 -1.93 9.27
CA ILE A 36 1.11 -0.76 8.45
C ILE A 36 2.46 -0.20 8.89
N ASN A 37 2.61 0.06 10.18
CA ASN A 37 3.83 0.65 10.72
C ASN A 37 5.06 -0.23 10.44
N LYS A 38 4.91 -1.53 10.62
CA LYS A 38 6.00 -2.48 10.38
C LYS A 38 6.37 -2.55 8.88
N LYS A 39 5.36 -2.65 8.00
CA LYS A 39 5.61 -2.80 6.56
C LYS A 39 6.21 -1.53 5.96
N VAL A 40 5.80 -0.36 6.46
CA VAL A 40 6.41 0.91 6.04
C VAL A 40 7.91 0.89 6.31
N GLU A 41 8.34 0.41 7.49
CA GLU A 41 9.77 0.32 7.81
C GLU A 41 10.50 -0.68 6.93
N LEU A 42 9.86 -1.80 6.59
CA LEU A 42 10.46 -2.79 5.69
C LEU A 42 10.62 -2.24 4.27
N ILE A 43 9.64 -1.46 3.80
CA ILE A 43 9.72 -0.81 2.48
C ILE A 43 10.84 0.24 2.46
N LYS A 44 11.01 1.01 3.55
CA LYS A 44 12.12 1.96 3.66
C LYS A 44 13.47 1.28 3.55
N ALA A 45 13.60 0.09 4.14
CA ALA A 45 14.82 -0.70 4.08
C ALA A 45 15.04 -1.33 2.70
N ASN A 46 13.95 -1.70 2.02
CA ASN A 46 14.00 -2.30 0.69
C ASN A 46 12.74 -1.93 -0.10
N PRO A 47 12.83 -0.98 -1.04
CA PRO A 47 11.64 -0.54 -1.78
C PRO A 47 11.01 -1.65 -2.65
N HIS A 48 11.75 -2.73 -2.94
CA HIS A 48 11.22 -3.88 -3.66
C HIS A 48 10.73 -4.98 -2.73
N TYR A 49 10.46 -4.65 -1.46
CA TYR A 49 10.00 -5.61 -0.46
C TYR A 49 8.71 -6.33 -0.88
N GLY A 50 7.75 -5.62 -1.44
CA GLY A 50 6.47 -6.19 -1.85
C GLY A 50 6.58 -7.08 -3.08
N ASN A 51 5.53 -7.86 -3.34
CA ASN A 51 5.45 -8.69 -4.54
C ASN A 51 5.07 -7.83 -5.74
N HIS A 52 5.86 -7.90 -6.80
CA HIS A 52 5.62 -7.15 -8.03
C HIS A 52 4.38 -7.66 -8.75
N ILE A 53 3.50 -6.75 -9.13
CA ILE A 53 2.29 -7.07 -9.90
C ILE A 53 2.55 -6.78 -11.37
N ALA A 54 2.18 -7.72 -12.25
CA ALA A 54 2.38 -7.54 -13.68
C ALA A 54 1.66 -6.29 -14.18
N LYS A 55 2.30 -5.56 -15.09
CA LYS A 55 1.76 -4.29 -15.63
C LYS A 55 0.32 -4.40 -16.13
N LYS A 56 0.00 -5.48 -16.81
CA LYS A 56 -1.33 -5.70 -17.37
C LYS A 56 -2.42 -5.88 -16.31
N LEU A 57 -2.02 -6.17 -15.06
CA LEU A 57 -2.96 -6.38 -13.96
C LEU A 57 -3.16 -5.13 -13.10
N ILE A 58 -2.46 -4.03 -13.40
CA ILE A 58 -2.61 -2.79 -12.63
C ILE A 58 -4.00 -2.20 -12.90
N PRO A 59 -4.81 -1.99 -11.83
CA PRO A 59 -6.13 -1.38 -12.01
C PRO A 59 -6.06 -0.03 -12.73
N GLN A 60 -6.99 0.19 -13.66
CA GLN A 60 -7.03 1.43 -14.44
C GLN A 60 -7.21 2.66 -13.55
N GLU A 61 -7.93 2.54 -12.46
CA GLU A 61 -8.13 3.67 -11.54
C GLU A 61 -6.83 4.23 -10.98
N TYR A 62 -5.83 3.38 -10.74
CA TYR A 62 -4.52 3.84 -10.27
C TYR A 62 -3.77 4.58 -11.38
N LYS A 63 -3.88 4.08 -12.61
CA LYS A 63 -3.24 4.73 -13.76
C LYS A 63 -3.85 6.11 -14.00
N ASP A 64 -5.17 6.20 -13.94
CA ASP A 64 -5.90 7.45 -14.19
C ASP A 64 -5.66 8.48 -13.09
N LYS A 65 -5.69 8.05 -11.84
CA LYS A 65 -5.60 8.97 -10.70
C LYS A 65 -4.18 9.38 -10.37
N TYR A 66 -3.22 8.45 -10.48
CA TYR A 66 -1.86 8.67 -10.00
C TYR A 66 -0.77 8.39 -11.04
N GLY A 67 -1.14 8.04 -12.26
CA GLY A 67 -0.15 7.74 -13.30
C GLY A 67 0.74 6.55 -12.98
N VAL A 68 0.20 5.54 -12.31
CA VAL A 68 0.96 4.37 -11.86
C VAL A 68 1.46 3.54 -13.02
N THR A 69 2.77 3.25 -13.05
CA THR A 69 3.41 2.43 -14.09
C THR A 69 3.99 1.14 -13.55
N ASN A 70 4.03 1.00 -12.22
CA ASN A 70 4.49 -0.21 -11.53
C ASN A 70 3.69 -0.35 -10.26
N LEU A 71 3.56 -1.58 -9.75
CA LEU A 71 2.73 -1.83 -8.58
C LEU A 71 3.29 -2.99 -7.78
N PHE A 72 3.24 -2.85 -6.46
CA PHE A 72 3.69 -3.86 -5.51
C PHE A 72 2.60 -4.15 -4.49
N ARG A 73 2.49 -5.41 -4.08
CA ARG A 73 1.51 -5.87 -3.10
C ARG A 73 2.23 -6.40 -1.86
N VAL A 74 1.73 -6.03 -0.69
CA VAL A 74 2.20 -6.56 0.59
C VAL A 74 1.02 -7.20 1.30
N GLU A 75 1.19 -8.44 1.74
CA GLU A 75 0.14 -9.16 2.47
C GLU A 75 0.14 -8.76 3.94
N PHE A 76 -1.06 -8.61 4.49
CA PHE A 76 -1.31 -8.22 5.86
C PHE A 76 -2.09 -9.32 6.59
N PRO A 77 -2.09 -9.30 7.93
CA PRO A 77 -2.98 -10.18 8.70
C PRO A 77 -4.44 -9.97 8.31
N ASN A 78 -5.28 -10.98 8.55
CA ASN A 78 -6.72 -10.95 8.27
C ASN A 78 -7.05 -10.71 6.79
N PHE A 79 -6.15 -11.14 5.89
CA PHE A 79 -6.33 -11.04 4.43
C PHE A 79 -6.43 -9.61 3.91
N TRP A 80 -5.90 -8.64 4.64
CA TRP A 80 -5.74 -7.28 4.13
C TRP A 80 -4.54 -7.21 3.20
N ARG A 81 -4.49 -6.17 2.36
CA ARG A 81 -3.41 -5.94 1.40
C ARG A 81 -3.02 -4.48 1.41
N MET A 82 -1.72 -4.22 1.28
CA MET A 82 -1.20 -2.89 1.00
C MET A 82 -0.71 -2.87 -0.44
N LEU A 83 -1.01 -1.79 -1.15
CA LEU A 83 -0.57 -1.59 -2.53
C LEU A 83 0.24 -0.31 -2.60
N TYR A 84 1.42 -0.38 -3.20
CA TYR A 84 2.25 0.79 -3.37
C TYR A 84 2.95 0.79 -4.72
N THR A 85 3.33 1.98 -5.17
CA THR A 85 4.10 2.18 -6.40
C THR A 85 5.41 2.88 -6.06
N LEU A 86 6.41 2.70 -6.89
CA LEU A 86 7.69 3.40 -6.74
C LEU A 86 7.79 4.48 -7.80
N THR A 87 8.24 5.66 -7.40
CA THR A 87 8.47 6.77 -8.31
C THR A 87 9.74 7.49 -7.87
N ASP A 88 10.33 8.27 -8.78
CA ASP A 88 11.51 9.06 -8.46
C ASP A 88 11.14 10.19 -7.51
N GLY A 89 12.06 10.50 -6.60
CA GLY A 89 11.91 11.63 -5.72
C GLY A 89 12.35 12.93 -6.39
N GLU A 90 12.47 13.95 -5.57
CA GLU A 90 12.88 15.29 -6.05
C GLU A 90 14.34 15.35 -6.45
N THR A 91 15.15 14.40 -6.01
CA THR A 91 16.57 14.32 -6.33
C THR A 91 16.91 12.96 -6.93
N ASN A 92 18.07 12.85 -7.59
CA ASN A 92 18.53 11.61 -8.19
C ASN A 92 18.85 10.50 -7.18
N ILE A 93 18.92 10.84 -5.90
CA ILE A 93 19.25 9.88 -4.83
C ILE A 93 18.04 9.52 -3.97
N GLU A 94 16.85 9.93 -4.38
CA GLU A 94 15.64 9.67 -3.62
C GLU A 94 14.65 8.82 -4.42
N ILE A 95 14.05 7.84 -3.74
CA ILE A 95 12.94 7.05 -4.27
C ILE A 95 11.74 7.28 -3.36
N ILE A 96 10.59 7.52 -3.97
CA ILE A 96 9.34 7.63 -3.22
C ILE A 96 8.55 6.34 -3.38
N ALA A 97 8.21 5.69 -2.25
CA ALA A 97 7.26 4.60 -2.22
C ALA A 97 5.92 5.20 -1.83
N PHE A 98 5.03 5.31 -2.81
CA PHE A 98 3.72 5.93 -2.64
C PHE A 98 2.69 4.85 -2.35
N VAL A 99 2.17 4.83 -1.12
CA VAL A 99 1.20 3.82 -0.70
C VAL A 99 -0.19 4.23 -1.20
N LEU A 100 -0.69 3.49 -2.16
CA LEU A 100 -1.95 3.78 -2.87
C LEU A 100 -3.17 3.35 -2.07
N ASP A 101 -3.13 2.16 -1.49
CA ASP A 101 -4.27 1.58 -0.78
C ASP A 101 -3.82 0.62 0.33
N VAL A 102 -4.65 0.53 1.36
CA VAL A 102 -4.61 -0.55 2.35
C VAL A 102 -6.06 -1.02 2.46
N ILE A 103 -6.34 -2.19 1.90
CA ILE A 103 -7.71 -2.68 1.69
C ILE A 103 -7.86 -4.13 2.12
N ASP A 104 -9.10 -4.52 2.45
CA ASP A 104 -9.42 -5.89 2.81
C ASP A 104 -9.53 -6.79 1.58
N HIS A 105 -9.66 -8.09 1.80
CA HIS A 105 -9.68 -9.08 0.74
C HIS A 105 -10.82 -8.88 -0.27
N PRO A 106 -12.09 -8.68 0.15
CA PRO A 106 -13.15 -8.44 -0.82
C PRO A 106 -12.94 -7.20 -1.67
N THR A 107 -12.46 -6.12 -1.07
CA THR A 107 -12.17 -4.88 -1.80
C THR A 107 -11.05 -5.10 -2.80
N TYR A 108 -10.00 -5.84 -2.40
CA TYR A 108 -8.89 -6.18 -3.29
C TYR A 108 -9.39 -6.98 -4.50
N ASP A 109 -10.19 -8.03 -4.27
CA ASP A 109 -10.70 -8.87 -5.34
C ASP A 109 -11.54 -8.06 -6.32
N ASN A 110 -12.39 -7.19 -5.81
CA ASN A 110 -13.23 -6.32 -6.63
C ASN A 110 -12.38 -5.37 -7.48
N LYS A 111 -11.37 -4.77 -6.88
CA LYS A 111 -10.49 -3.80 -7.54
C LYS A 111 -9.67 -4.43 -8.67
N PHE A 112 -9.22 -5.67 -8.48
CA PHE A 112 -8.41 -6.38 -9.46
C PHE A 112 -9.24 -7.26 -10.41
N GLY A 113 -10.57 -7.25 -10.28
CA GLY A 113 -11.46 -7.99 -11.14
C GLY A 113 -11.52 -9.50 -10.86
N TYR A 114 -11.02 -9.94 -9.72
CA TYR A 114 -11.14 -11.35 -9.33
C TYR A 114 -12.56 -11.64 -8.88
N LYS A 115 -13.11 -12.75 -9.38
CA LYS A 115 -14.47 -13.13 -9.02
C LYS A 115 -14.45 -13.92 -7.72
N SER A 116 -15.25 -13.46 -6.75
CA SER A 116 -15.52 -14.20 -5.53
C SER A 116 -16.42 -15.38 -5.87
N LYS A 117 -16.05 -16.54 -5.38
CA LYS A 117 -16.90 -17.73 -5.53
C LYS A 117 -17.72 -17.93 -4.27
#